data_0e5dcbab541c4a3900c161df849a1b6d
#
_entry.id   0e5dcbab541c4a3900c161df849a1b6d
#
_cell.length_a   1.000
_cell.length_b   1.000
_cell.length_c   1.000
_cell.angle_alpha   90.00
_cell.angle_beta   90.00
_cell.angle_gamma   90.00
#
_symmetry.space_group_name_H-M   'P 1'
#
loop_
_entity.id
_entity.type
_entity.pdbx_description
1 polymer ?
#
loop_
_entity_poly.entity_id
_entity_poly.type
_entity_poly.pdbx_seq_one_letter_code
_entity_poly.pdbx_strand_id
1 'polypeptide(L)'
;MAKKEKILQSVPLVAIDLGSHNVRAMAAEMTNSGLLRVLGVESSSKFECVEKGIVTHTANAGFMISEILKLLSNRIRVEGLPSAFACVGGRTMQVVPVFSRRDQVRKREVMRWLLDEMEEECKQKIEARNPDVAVLDLVPYYYKLDGVEQD
;
A
#
# COMPACT_ATOMS: atom_id res chain seq x y z
N MET A 1 28.77 -32.69 1.92
CA MET A 1 27.34 -32.71 2.31
C MET A 1 26.67 -31.52 1.67
N ALA A 2 25.88 -31.72 0.61
CA ALA A 2 25.16 -30.66 -0.06
C ALA A 2 24.02 -30.18 0.87
N LYS A 3 24.05 -28.88 1.26
CA LYS A 3 22.93 -28.24 1.96
C LYS A 3 21.72 -28.28 1.02
N LYS A 4 20.70 -29.08 1.35
CA LYS A 4 19.41 -29.04 0.66
C LYS A 4 18.90 -27.59 0.67
N GLU A 5 18.79 -26.99 -0.52
CA GLU A 5 18.17 -25.69 -0.69
C GLU A 5 16.73 -25.78 -0.20
N LYS A 6 16.42 -24.98 0.80
CA LYS A 6 15.09 -24.90 1.37
C LYS A 6 14.25 -24.05 0.42
N ILE A 7 13.42 -24.71 -0.38
CA ILE A 7 12.41 -24.03 -1.20
C ILE A 7 11.47 -23.28 -0.24
N LEU A 8 11.33 -21.99 -0.41
CA LEU A 8 10.37 -21.17 0.33
C LEU A 8 8.96 -21.75 0.12
N GLN A 9 8.33 -22.18 1.19
CA GLN A 9 6.96 -22.74 1.16
C GLN A 9 5.87 -21.65 1.16
N SER A 10 6.24 -20.37 1.37
CA SER A 10 5.32 -19.23 1.39
C SER A 10 5.81 -18.11 0.49
N VAL A 11 4.86 -17.39 -0.11
CA VAL A 11 5.16 -16.19 -0.88
C VAL A 11 5.72 -15.12 0.05
N PRO A 12 6.92 -14.55 -0.22
CA PRO A 12 7.49 -13.54 0.65
C PRO A 12 6.68 -12.24 0.61
N LEU A 13 6.56 -11.59 1.76
CA LEU A 13 6.09 -10.22 1.86
C LEU A 13 7.26 -9.30 1.47
N VAL A 14 7.00 -8.36 0.57
CA VAL A 14 8.00 -7.38 0.13
C VAL A 14 7.56 -5.99 0.51
N ALA A 15 8.45 -5.21 1.10
CA ALA A 15 8.24 -3.80 1.40
C ALA A 15 9.28 -2.94 0.69
N ILE A 16 8.85 -1.80 0.15
CA ILE A 16 9.69 -0.81 -0.53
C ILE A 16 9.58 0.52 0.21
N ASP A 17 10.73 1.10 0.53
CA ASP A 17 10.87 2.46 1.04
C ASP A 17 11.49 3.36 -0.04
N LEU A 18 10.75 4.41 -0.44
CA LEU A 18 11.14 5.40 -1.44
C LEU A 18 11.69 6.64 -0.74
N GLY A 19 12.93 6.56 -0.27
CA GLY A 19 13.59 7.69 0.39
C GLY A 19 14.20 8.70 -0.59
N SER A 20 14.46 9.92 -0.14
CA SER A 20 15.09 10.96 -0.96
C SER A 20 16.56 10.69 -1.33
N HIS A 21 17.23 9.76 -0.65
CA HIS A 21 18.62 9.42 -0.89
C HIS A 21 18.81 8.05 -1.51
N ASN A 22 17.95 7.12 -1.17
CA ASN A 22 18.02 5.75 -1.67
C ASN A 22 16.64 5.10 -1.65
N VAL A 23 16.46 4.11 -2.52
CA VAL A 23 15.35 3.16 -2.44
C VAL A 23 15.84 1.94 -1.68
N ARG A 24 15.02 1.42 -0.79
CA ARG A 24 15.27 0.17 -0.07
C ARG A 24 14.15 -0.81 -0.32
N ALA A 25 14.51 -2.07 -0.41
CA ALA A 25 13.53 -3.15 -0.47
C ALA A 25 13.89 -4.23 0.55
N MET A 26 12.89 -4.76 1.24
CA MET A 26 13.02 -5.82 2.21
C MET A 26 12.03 -6.94 1.87
N ALA A 27 12.52 -8.18 1.92
CA ALA A 27 11.66 -9.35 1.87
C ALA A 27 11.63 -10.04 3.24
N ALA A 28 10.44 -10.45 3.65
CA ALA A 28 10.22 -11.18 4.89
C ALA A 28 9.17 -12.27 4.69
N GLU A 29 9.13 -13.23 5.58
CA GLU A 29 8.04 -14.22 5.67
C GLU A 29 7.41 -14.19 7.05
N MET A 30 6.13 -14.53 7.13
CA MET A 30 5.43 -14.72 8.39
C MET A 30 5.77 -16.10 8.93
N THR A 31 6.22 -16.17 10.18
CA THR A 31 6.42 -17.45 10.89
C THR A 31 5.10 -17.97 11.45
N ASN A 32 5.07 -19.26 11.80
CA ASN A 32 3.89 -19.87 12.46
C ASN A 32 3.55 -19.22 13.82
N SER A 33 4.51 -18.54 14.44
CA SER A 33 4.31 -17.79 15.69
C SER A 33 3.85 -16.35 15.47
N GLY A 34 3.56 -15.92 14.24
CA GLY A 34 3.14 -14.56 13.91
C GLY A 34 4.27 -13.54 13.85
N LEU A 35 5.52 -13.97 13.91
CA LEU A 35 6.69 -13.08 13.78
C LEU A 35 7.12 -12.96 12.32
N LEU A 36 7.66 -11.81 11.96
CA LEU A 36 8.29 -11.60 10.65
C LEU A 36 9.75 -12.06 10.70
N ARG A 37 10.12 -12.95 9.80
CA ARG A 37 11.51 -13.35 9.54
C ARG A 37 12.02 -12.64 8.29
N VAL A 38 12.99 -11.76 8.44
CA VAL A 38 13.63 -11.07 7.31
C VAL A 38 14.46 -12.07 6.51
N LEU A 39 14.20 -12.13 5.20
CA LEU A 39 14.89 -12.99 4.23
C LEU A 39 16.04 -12.27 3.55
N GLY A 40 15.88 -10.98 3.27
CA GLY A 40 16.89 -10.16 2.64
C GLY A 40 16.49 -8.68 2.61
N VAL A 41 17.51 -7.83 2.47
CA VAL A 41 17.37 -6.38 2.30
C VAL A 41 18.32 -5.93 1.20
N GLU A 42 17.84 -5.08 0.31
CA GLU A 42 18.63 -4.40 -0.71
C GLU A 42 18.40 -2.89 -0.65
N SER A 43 19.41 -2.14 -1.05
CA SER A 43 19.37 -0.68 -1.09
C SER A 43 20.07 -0.18 -2.34
N SER A 44 19.50 0.82 -3.01
CA SER A 44 20.19 1.50 -4.09
C SER A 44 21.40 2.28 -3.55
N SER A 45 22.41 2.48 -4.40
CA SER A 45 23.31 3.61 -4.27
C SER A 45 22.50 4.90 -4.45
N LYS A 46 23.08 6.05 -4.52
CA LYS A 46 22.44 7.35 -4.64
C LYS A 46 21.17 7.36 -5.53
N PHE A 47 20.07 7.92 -5.03
CA PHE A 47 18.77 7.98 -5.70
C PHE A 47 18.26 9.43 -5.64
N GLU A 48 18.13 10.07 -6.81
CA GLU A 48 17.75 11.48 -6.93
C GLU A 48 16.38 11.66 -7.59
N CYS A 49 15.49 10.65 -7.49
CA CYS A 49 14.16 10.67 -8.10
C CYS A 49 13.04 10.99 -7.12
N VAL A 50 13.38 11.20 -5.85
CA VAL A 50 12.43 11.57 -4.78
C VAL A 50 12.95 12.79 -4.05
N GLU A 51 12.18 13.86 -4.02
CA GLU A 51 12.49 15.05 -3.26
C GLU A 51 11.40 15.31 -2.21
N LYS A 52 11.78 15.32 -0.92
CA LYS A 52 10.86 15.56 0.20
C LYS A 52 9.62 14.67 0.20
N GLY A 53 9.79 13.41 -0.23
CA GLY A 53 8.71 12.42 -0.32
C GLY A 53 7.90 12.46 -1.61
N ILE A 54 8.24 13.33 -2.56
CA ILE A 54 7.57 13.44 -3.85
C ILE A 54 8.45 12.80 -4.92
N VAL A 55 7.89 11.88 -5.71
CA VAL A 55 8.59 11.30 -6.86
C VAL A 55 8.64 12.33 -7.99
N THR A 56 9.85 12.82 -8.29
CA THR A 56 10.08 13.85 -9.32
C THR A 56 10.33 13.27 -10.70
N HIS A 57 10.86 12.04 -10.78
CA HIS A 57 11.21 11.35 -12.02
C HIS A 57 10.69 9.93 -12.01
N THR A 58 9.43 9.73 -12.44
CA THR A 58 8.73 8.43 -12.34
C THR A 58 9.41 7.31 -13.12
N ALA A 59 9.91 7.58 -14.33
CA ALA A 59 10.59 6.57 -15.16
C ALA A 59 11.87 6.06 -14.48
N ASN A 60 12.70 6.97 -13.96
CA ASN A 60 13.94 6.59 -13.25
C ASN A 60 13.63 5.89 -11.93
N ALA A 61 12.60 6.32 -11.21
CA ALA A 61 12.14 5.65 -10.00
C ALA A 61 11.71 4.22 -10.29
N GLY A 62 10.90 4.01 -11.32
CA GLY A 62 10.47 2.69 -11.76
C GLY A 62 11.64 1.78 -12.16
N PHE A 63 12.62 2.30 -12.89
CA PHE A 63 13.82 1.55 -13.23
C PHE A 63 14.60 1.11 -11.98
N MET A 64 14.85 2.03 -11.05
CA MET A 64 15.59 1.73 -9.82
C MET A 64 14.86 0.72 -8.92
N ILE A 65 13.55 0.84 -8.78
CA ILE A 65 12.72 -0.14 -8.07
C ILE A 65 12.88 -1.52 -8.71
N SER A 66 12.80 -1.60 -10.04
CA SER A 66 12.94 -2.86 -10.77
C SER A 66 14.31 -3.51 -10.52
N GLU A 67 15.39 -2.74 -10.57
CA GLU A 67 16.74 -3.26 -10.32
C GLU A 67 16.92 -3.76 -8.87
N ILE A 68 16.41 -3.02 -7.88
CA ILE A 68 16.49 -3.45 -6.48
C ILE A 68 15.68 -4.72 -6.24
N LEU A 69 14.49 -4.84 -6.83
CA LEU A 69 13.66 -6.03 -6.72
C LEU A 69 14.33 -7.25 -7.37
N LYS A 70 15.02 -7.07 -8.50
CA LYS A 70 15.85 -8.14 -9.10
C LYS A 70 16.97 -8.58 -8.17
N LEU A 71 17.71 -7.63 -7.59
CA LEU A 71 18.78 -7.94 -6.64
C LEU A 71 18.25 -8.69 -5.42
N LEU A 72 17.13 -8.22 -4.86
CA LEU A 72 16.45 -8.86 -3.73
C LEU A 72 15.99 -10.28 -4.08
N SER A 73 15.34 -10.46 -5.23
CA SER A 73 14.89 -11.76 -5.77
C SER A 73 16.05 -12.75 -5.87
N ASN A 74 17.18 -12.31 -6.45
CA ASN A 74 18.40 -13.12 -6.57
C ASN A 74 18.97 -13.49 -5.19
N ARG A 75 19.00 -12.53 -4.25
CA ARG A 75 19.52 -12.76 -2.89
C ARG A 75 18.72 -13.81 -2.14
N ILE A 76 17.40 -13.74 -2.21
CA ILE A 76 16.51 -14.69 -1.52
C ILE A 76 16.22 -15.95 -2.33
N ARG A 77 16.71 -16.03 -3.58
CA ARG A 77 16.54 -17.14 -4.52
C ARG A 77 15.08 -17.48 -4.81
N VAL A 78 14.29 -16.44 -5.11
CA VAL A 78 12.89 -16.58 -5.52
C VAL A 78 12.75 -15.99 -6.91
N GLU A 79 12.12 -16.73 -7.83
CA GLU A 79 11.81 -16.23 -9.17
C GLU A 79 10.57 -15.35 -9.13
N GLY A 80 10.78 -14.05 -9.36
CA GLY A 80 9.72 -13.05 -9.37
C GLY A 80 9.16 -12.75 -7.97
N LEU A 81 8.87 -11.48 -7.73
CA LEU A 81 8.22 -11.03 -6.49
C LEU A 81 6.79 -10.61 -6.85
N PRO A 82 5.75 -11.25 -6.29
CA PRO A 82 4.39 -11.13 -6.82
C PRO A 82 3.77 -9.75 -6.56
N SER A 83 4.11 -9.14 -5.43
CA SER A 83 3.63 -7.82 -5.04
C SER A 83 4.53 -7.21 -3.98
N ALA A 84 4.48 -5.90 -3.84
CA ALA A 84 5.22 -5.19 -2.81
C ALA A 84 4.34 -4.11 -2.16
N PHE A 85 4.51 -3.92 -0.87
CA PHE A 85 3.96 -2.78 -0.14
C PHE A 85 4.91 -1.61 -0.29
N ALA A 86 4.40 -0.45 -0.69
CA ALA A 86 5.17 0.78 -0.73
C ALA A 86 4.53 1.83 0.17
N CYS A 87 5.35 2.49 1.00
CA CYS A 87 4.91 3.67 1.70
C CYS A 87 4.96 4.87 0.77
N VAL A 88 3.80 5.50 0.58
CA VAL A 88 3.69 6.76 -0.14
C VAL A 88 3.55 7.87 0.90
N GLY A 89 4.40 8.86 0.81
CA GLY A 89 4.38 10.00 1.73
C GLY A 89 4.80 11.28 1.01
N GLY A 90 4.58 12.41 1.64
CA GLY A 90 5.00 13.68 1.10
C GLY A 90 4.16 14.83 1.65
N ARG A 91 4.63 16.06 1.46
CA ARG A 91 3.94 17.28 1.92
C ARG A 91 2.58 17.50 1.26
N THR A 92 2.34 16.87 0.12
CA THR A 92 1.10 16.95 -0.65
C THR A 92 0.07 15.92 -0.23
N MET A 93 0.45 14.90 0.56
CA MET A 93 -0.51 13.95 1.10
C MET A 93 -1.32 14.58 2.24
N GLN A 94 -2.63 14.40 2.17
CA GLN A 94 -3.57 14.89 3.16
C GLN A 94 -4.55 13.78 3.53
N VAL A 95 -4.92 13.71 4.80
CA VAL A 95 -6.04 12.91 5.27
C VAL A 95 -7.22 13.85 5.44
N VAL A 96 -8.26 13.63 4.64
CA VAL A 96 -9.45 14.50 4.61
C VAL A 96 -10.63 13.71 5.13
N PRO A 97 -11.25 14.10 6.26
CA PRO A 97 -12.46 13.45 6.72
C PRO A 97 -13.64 13.82 5.81
N VAL A 98 -14.41 12.83 5.43
CA VAL A 98 -15.60 12.97 4.62
C VAL A 98 -16.70 12.04 5.14
N PHE A 99 -17.93 12.38 4.94
CA PHE A 99 -19.06 11.51 5.29
C PHE A 99 -20.14 11.50 4.22
N SER A 100 -20.83 10.39 4.14
CA SER A 100 -22.06 10.22 3.39
C SER A 100 -23.18 9.76 4.32
N ARG A 101 -24.42 10.11 4.00
CA ARG A 101 -25.61 9.73 4.75
C ARG A 101 -26.71 9.30 3.80
N ARG A 102 -27.37 8.20 4.15
CA ARG A 102 -28.57 7.72 3.45
C ARG A 102 -29.71 7.56 4.46
N ASP A 103 -30.82 8.21 4.19
CA ASP A 103 -32.03 8.00 4.93
C ASP A 103 -32.90 6.94 4.23
N GLN A 104 -33.21 5.86 4.92
CA GLN A 104 -34.02 4.76 4.41
C GLN A 104 -35.50 4.96 4.83
N VAL A 105 -36.40 5.00 3.86
CA VAL A 105 -37.86 5.16 4.11
C VAL A 105 -38.47 3.89 4.72
N ARG A 106 -37.86 2.73 4.53
CA ARG A 106 -38.30 1.45 5.06
C ARG A 106 -37.16 0.72 5.72
N LYS A 107 -37.42 0.04 6.84
CA LYS A 107 -36.47 -0.87 7.47
C LYS A 107 -36.09 -1.98 6.49
N ARG A 108 -34.82 -2.10 6.20
CA ARG A 108 -34.24 -3.19 5.41
C ARG A 108 -32.78 -3.40 5.81
N GLU A 109 -32.29 -4.58 5.51
CA GLU A 109 -30.89 -4.93 5.71
C GLU A 109 -29.96 -4.02 4.90
N VAL A 110 -28.82 -3.63 5.49
CA VAL A 110 -27.78 -2.87 4.81
C VAL A 110 -26.93 -3.84 3.99
N MET A 111 -27.02 -3.71 2.68
CA MET A 111 -26.31 -4.56 1.74
C MET A 111 -24.96 -3.93 1.37
N ARG A 112 -23.95 -4.76 1.07
CA ARG A 112 -22.60 -4.30 0.70
C ARG A 112 -22.61 -3.24 -0.42
N TRP A 113 -23.40 -3.44 -1.45
CA TRP A 113 -23.50 -2.49 -2.56
C TRP A 113 -23.88 -1.06 -2.12
N LEU A 114 -24.67 -0.91 -1.03
CA LEU A 114 -25.03 0.41 -0.50
C LEU A 114 -23.82 1.09 0.16
N LEU A 115 -22.99 0.32 0.84
CA LEU A 115 -21.73 0.83 1.40
C LEU A 115 -20.79 1.27 0.28
N ASP A 116 -20.62 0.45 -0.75
CA ASP A 116 -19.80 0.75 -1.92
C ASP A 116 -20.27 2.03 -2.62
N GLU A 117 -21.59 2.24 -2.76
CA GLU A 117 -22.17 3.47 -3.30
C GLU A 117 -21.86 4.69 -2.42
N MET A 118 -21.95 4.55 -1.10
CA MET A 118 -21.67 5.64 -0.16
C MET A 118 -20.18 5.98 -0.14
N GLU A 119 -19.31 5.00 -0.26
CA GLU A 119 -17.85 5.19 -0.38
C GLU A 119 -17.52 5.96 -1.67
N GLU A 120 -18.09 5.55 -2.79
CA GLU A 120 -17.91 6.25 -4.08
C GLU A 120 -18.44 7.71 -4.03
N GLU A 121 -19.57 7.94 -3.37
CA GLU A 121 -20.08 9.30 -3.14
C GLU A 121 -19.10 10.14 -2.30
N CYS A 122 -18.50 9.57 -1.28
CA CYS A 122 -17.48 10.23 -0.48
C CYS A 122 -16.27 10.63 -1.33
N LYS A 123 -15.78 9.73 -2.18
CA LYS A 123 -14.70 10.00 -3.12
C LYS A 123 -15.04 11.15 -4.06
N GLN A 124 -16.20 11.11 -4.69
CA GLN A 124 -16.66 12.17 -5.59
C GLN A 124 -16.79 13.52 -4.89
N LYS A 125 -17.23 13.56 -3.62
CA LYS A 125 -17.27 14.79 -2.82
C LYS A 125 -15.89 15.41 -2.59
N ILE A 126 -14.88 14.59 -2.39
CA ILE A 126 -13.48 15.07 -2.22
C ILE A 126 -12.95 15.61 -3.54
N GLU A 127 -13.09 14.86 -4.63
CA GLU A 127 -12.63 15.23 -5.97
C GLU A 127 -13.31 16.51 -6.47
N ALA A 128 -14.61 16.66 -6.24
CA ALA A 128 -15.34 17.86 -6.62
C ALA A 128 -14.89 19.14 -5.86
N ARG A 129 -14.44 18.99 -4.62
CA ARG A 129 -13.92 20.11 -3.83
C ARG A 129 -12.47 20.45 -4.11
N ASN A 130 -11.71 19.49 -4.63
CA ASN A 130 -10.28 19.59 -4.84
C ASN A 130 -9.91 18.98 -6.20
N PRO A 131 -10.16 19.66 -7.31
CA PRO A 131 -10.00 19.10 -8.66
C PRO A 131 -8.55 18.72 -9.00
N ASP A 132 -7.57 19.28 -8.28
CA ASP A 132 -6.14 19.00 -8.47
C ASP A 132 -5.63 17.85 -7.56
N VAL A 133 -6.52 17.18 -6.83
CA VAL A 133 -6.17 16.11 -5.87
C VAL A 133 -6.71 14.78 -6.35
N ALA A 134 -5.85 13.77 -6.39
CA ALA A 134 -6.27 12.38 -6.61
C ALA A 134 -6.53 11.70 -5.27
N VAL A 135 -7.68 11.05 -5.13
CA VAL A 135 -7.96 10.18 -3.98
C VAL A 135 -7.22 8.87 -4.18
N LEU A 136 -6.22 8.61 -3.32
CA LEU A 136 -5.41 7.39 -3.38
C LEU A 136 -6.11 6.21 -2.73
N ASP A 137 -6.77 6.47 -1.59
CA ASP A 137 -7.48 5.46 -0.83
C ASP A 137 -8.60 6.07 -0.01
N LEU A 138 -9.60 5.29 0.33
CA LEU A 138 -10.71 5.66 1.17
C LEU A 138 -10.87 4.60 2.25
N VAL A 139 -10.53 4.97 3.48
CA VAL A 139 -10.58 4.07 4.63
C VAL A 139 -11.78 4.41 5.48
N PRO A 140 -12.80 3.54 5.55
CA PRO A 140 -13.91 3.73 6.47
C PRO A 140 -13.40 3.76 7.91
N TYR A 141 -13.73 4.81 8.63
CA TYR A 141 -13.37 4.93 10.04
C TYR A 141 -14.41 4.27 10.93
N TYR A 142 -15.68 4.50 10.63
CA TYR A 142 -16.82 3.80 11.25
C TYR A 142 -18.08 3.93 10.39
N TYR A 143 -19.03 3.06 10.64
CA TYR A 143 -20.40 3.17 10.13
C TYR A 143 -21.37 3.44 11.28
N LYS A 144 -22.45 4.18 11.00
CA LYS A 144 -23.55 4.36 11.95
C LYS A 144 -24.87 3.91 11.34
N LEU A 145 -25.60 3.06 12.03
CA LEU A 145 -26.93 2.65 11.68
C LEU A 145 -27.90 3.15 12.75
N ASP A 146 -28.88 3.96 12.38
CA ASP A 146 -29.86 4.58 13.29
C ASP A 146 -29.18 5.31 14.48
N GLY A 147 -28.03 5.93 14.24
CA GLY A 147 -27.25 6.65 15.25
C GLY A 147 -26.34 5.80 16.11
N VAL A 148 -26.36 4.48 15.95
CA VAL A 148 -25.49 3.54 16.66
C VAL A 148 -24.31 3.17 15.78
N GLU A 149 -23.09 3.27 16.35
CA GLU A 149 -21.85 2.88 15.68
C GLU A 149 -21.78 1.36 15.53
N GLN A 150 -21.34 0.91 14.37
CA GLN A 150 -21.19 -0.48 14.01
C GLN A 150 -19.69 -0.77 13.80
N ASP A 151 -19.24 -1.92 14.27
CA ASP A 151 -17.86 -2.44 14.09
C ASP A 151 -17.64 -3.01 12.69
#